data_cf0f9627bef19a639cafbf578bb6fd93
#
_entry.id   cf0f9627bef19a639cafbf578bb6fd93
#
_cell.length_a   1.000
_cell.length_b   1.000
_cell.length_c   1.000
_cell.angle_alpha   90.00
_cell.angle_beta   90.00
_cell.angle_gamma   90.00
#
_symmetry.space_group_name_H-M   'P 1'
#
loop_
_entity.id
_entity.type
_entity.pdbx_description
1 polymer ?
#
loop_
_entity_poly.entity_id
_entity_poly.type
_entity_poly.pdbx_seq_one_letter_code
_entity_poly.pdbx_strand_id
1 'polypeptide(L)'
;MIRVVPLIKAREVSLYGSKAVGLGDAARQGLTIPPGVALSGDMVDAVASKDGKAIAKVAKAIAGLRPPFAVRSSAVDEDGAAASFAGQHLTMLNVHSLADVPDAIRQVWWSANSDSAITYRQRVGLFTRPSVGVVIQTLLNPSVAGVMFTEHPVTGVDERLIEASWGLGEAVVAGLVVPDHFRLDRAGQVHERKPGHKRVAVRPLPNGGTFEEEMPAEQASQICLDDAGLAALSDLALLCEKVYGPRRDIEWAIQDGTLYLLQCRAVTTGKSKSSAQPASPPPRDPVGSLQRAGLFADMDRRQSEQIARILKEHPFAKGETIIREGTGGAAFFLITSGEASVTSKGVPLASLGPGDYFGEIALIDGGPRSATVTATTDMLCYGLTFWEFRPLVERNPTIAWKLLQAMAKRLRAAQDG
;
A
#
# COMPACT_ATOMS: atom_id res chain seq x y z
N MET A 1 -21.83 14.55 -0.17
CA MET A 1 -22.43 14.95 -1.49
C MET A 1 -21.77 14.12 -2.59
N ILE A 2 -22.55 13.34 -3.35
CA ILE A 2 -22.08 12.39 -4.38
C ILE A 2 -21.48 13.15 -5.58
N ARG A 3 -20.14 13.29 -5.64
CA ARG A 3 -19.44 14.08 -6.66
C ARG A 3 -18.29 13.28 -7.31
N VAL A 4 -18.14 13.50 -8.62
CA VAL A 4 -16.95 13.15 -9.39
C VAL A 4 -16.53 14.36 -10.21
N VAL A 5 -15.23 14.72 -10.15
CA VAL A 5 -14.69 15.92 -10.81
C VAL A 5 -13.34 15.62 -11.47
N PRO A 6 -12.94 16.32 -12.54
CA PRO A 6 -11.56 16.31 -13.00
C PRO A 6 -10.59 16.68 -11.87
N LEU A 7 -9.40 16.09 -11.82
CA LEU A 7 -8.43 16.35 -10.74
C LEU A 7 -8.15 17.83 -10.52
N ILE A 8 -7.99 18.60 -11.58
CA ILE A 8 -7.76 20.06 -11.50
C ILE A 8 -8.86 20.81 -10.73
N LYS A 9 -10.06 20.23 -10.60
CA LYS A 9 -11.21 20.80 -9.86
C LYS A 9 -11.34 20.27 -8.43
N ALA A 10 -10.54 19.30 -8.02
CA ALA A 10 -10.51 18.81 -6.64
C ALA A 10 -9.83 19.85 -5.74
N ARG A 11 -10.58 20.41 -4.77
CA ARG A 11 -10.10 21.50 -3.88
C ARG A 11 -10.34 21.23 -2.41
N GLU A 12 -11.28 20.37 -2.08
CA GLU A 12 -11.74 20.14 -0.71
C GLU A 12 -11.24 18.79 -0.20
N VAL A 13 -10.24 18.82 0.69
CA VAL A 13 -9.66 17.61 1.30
C VAL A 13 -10.73 16.78 1.99
N SER A 14 -11.65 17.41 2.71
CA SER A 14 -12.77 16.73 3.38
C SER A 14 -13.69 15.93 2.45
N LEU A 15 -13.73 16.28 1.15
CA LEU A 15 -14.55 15.58 0.14
C LEU A 15 -13.76 14.55 -0.66
N TYR A 16 -12.53 14.91 -1.08
CA TYR A 16 -11.78 14.14 -2.07
C TYR A 16 -10.51 13.48 -1.51
N GLY A 17 -10.13 13.81 -0.27
CA GLY A 17 -8.88 13.37 0.34
C GLY A 17 -7.66 14.17 -0.12
N SER A 18 -6.56 14.01 0.62
CA SER A 18 -5.33 14.80 0.43
C SER A 18 -4.64 14.51 -0.90
N LYS A 19 -4.57 13.26 -1.35
CA LYS A 19 -3.94 12.88 -2.62
C LYS A 19 -4.63 13.53 -3.83
N ALA A 20 -5.97 13.50 -3.88
CA ALA A 20 -6.74 14.10 -4.96
C ALA A 20 -6.55 15.61 -5.02
N VAL A 21 -6.60 16.27 -3.86
CA VAL A 21 -6.42 17.72 -3.76
C VAL A 21 -5.00 18.11 -4.10
N GLY A 22 -4.00 17.38 -3.57
CA GLY A 22 -2.60 17.60 -3.91
C GLY A 22 -2.34 17.52 -5.42
N LEU A 23 -2.79 16.46 -6.09
CA LEU A 23 -2.69 16.36 -7.55
C LEU A 23 -3.44 17.49 -8.28
N GLY A 24 -4.60 17.92 -7.75
CA GLY A 24 -5.34 19.06 -8.25
C GLY A 24 -4.56 20.37 -8.13
N ASP A 25 -3.87 20.60 -7.01
CA ASP A 25 -2.99 21.76 -6.79
C ASP A 25 -1.81 21.76 -7.77
N ALA A 26 -1.16 20.59 -7.93
CA ALA A 26 -0.11 20.42 -8.92
C ALA A 26 -0.55 20.81 -10.32
N ALA A 27 -1.67 20.26 -10.78
CA ALA A 27 -2.22 20.55 -12.10
C ALA A 27 -2.54 22.04 -12.30
N ARG A 28 -3.09 22.72 -11.26
CA ARG A 28 -3.37 24.15 -11.30
C ARG A 28 -2.12 25.02 -11.39
N GLN A 29 -1.00 24.53 -10.89
CA GLN A 29 0.30 25.20 -10.95
C GLN A 29 1.16 24.79 -12.16
N GLY A 30 0.56 24.04 -13.10
CA GLY A 30 1.23 23.64 -14.35
C GLY A 30 2.14 22.42 -14.25
N LEU A 31 2.15 21.70 -13.12
CA LEU A 31 2.86 20.43 -13.00
C LEU A 31 2.14 19.37 -13.85
N THR A 32 2.91 18.57 -14.56
CA THR A 32 2.38 17.47 -15.36
C THR A 32 1.99 16.31 -14.45
N ILE A 33 0.72 15.95 -14.46
CA ILE A 33 0.16 14.78 -13.76
C ILE A 33 -0.54 13.85 -14.77
N PRO A 34 -0.69 12.56 -14.50
CA PRO A 34 -1.51 11.68 -15.33
C PRO A 34 -2.97 12.19 -15.34
N PRO A 35 -3.64 12.24 -16.52
CA PRO A 35 -5.04 12.62 -16.62
C PRO A 35 -5.94 11.78 -15.71
N GLY A 36 -6.90 12.41 -15.03
CA GLY A 36 -7.75 11.67 -14.10
C GLY A 36 -8.87 12.49 -13.47
N VAL A 37 -9.64 11.79 -12.65
CA VAL A 37 -10.77 12.31 -11.89
C VAL A 37 -10.64 11.97 -10.40
N ALA A 38 -11.28 12.79 -9.56
CA ALA A 38 -11.44 12.58 -8.14
C ALA A 38 -12.89 12.26 -7.79
N LEU A 39 -13.10 11.24 -6.98
CA LEU A 39 -14.38 10.82 -6.42
C LEU A 39 -14.47 11.24 -4.96
N SER A 40 -15.59 11.84 -4.56
CA SER A 40 -15.86 12.12 -3.15
C SER A 40 -16.11 10.82 -2.37
N GLY A 41 -15.88 10.84 -1.04
CA GLY A 41 -16.15 9.70 -0.16
C GLY A 41 -17.59 9.18 -0.30
N ASP A 42 -18.60 10.05 -0.35
CA ASP A 42 -20.01 9.64 -0.59
C ASP A 42 -20.21 8.95 -1.95
N MET A 43 -19.43 9.33 -2.99
CA MET A 43 -19.49 8.66 -4.28
C MET A 43 -18.87 7.25 -4.20
N VAL A 44 -17.77 7.13 -3.48
CA VAL A 44 -17.10 5.83 -3.24
C VAL A 44 -18.02 4.91 -2.44
N ASP A 45 -18.68 5.40 -1.39
CA ASP A 45 -19.68 4.65 -0.61
C ASP A 45 -20.86 4.18 -1.48
N ALA A 46 -21.38 5.05 -2.36
CA ALA A 46 -22.47 4.69 -3.26
C ALA A 46 -22.07 3.60 -4.26
N VAL A 47 -20.85 3.69 -4.85
CA VAL A 47 -20.32 2.64 -5.75
C VAL A 47 -20.10 1.33 -4.96
N ALA A 48 -19.56 1.41 -3.74
CA ALA A 48 -19.37 0.24 -2.88
C ALA A 48 -20.70 -0.47 -2.55
N SER A 49 -21.77 0.31 -2.39
CA SER A 49 -23.15 -0.18 -2.17
C SER A 49 -23.86 -0.61 -3.48
N LYS A 50 -23.14 -0.67 -4.60
CA LYS A 50 -23.67 -1.05 -5.93
C LYS A 50 -24.79 -0.15 -6.47
N ASP A 51 -24.79 1.16 -6.11
CA ASP A 51 -25.73 2.12 -6.68
C ASP A 51 -25.47 2.31 -8.20
N GLY A 52 -26.40 1.85 -9.02
CA GLY A 52 -26.28 1.92 -10.48
C GLY A 52 -26.17 3.34 -11.03
N LYS A 53 -26.78 4.35 -10.38
CA LYS A 53 -26.68 5.76 -10.79
C LYS A 53 -25.28 6.31 -10.50
N ALA A 54 -24.69 5.96 -9.36
CA ALA A 54 -23.34 6.32 -9.00
C ALA A 54 -22.33 5.69 -9.97
N ILE A 55 -22.47 4.39 -10.24
CA ILE A 55 -21.62 3.65 -11.20
C ILE A 55 -21.69 4.30 -12.59
N ALA A 56 -22.90 4.56 -13.11
CA ALA A 56 -23.08 5.22 -14.42
C ALA A 56 -22.45 6.63 -14.47
N LYS A 57 -22.51 7.38 -13.36
CA LYS A 57 -21.91 8.71 -13.26
C LYS A 57 -20.37 8.64 -13.28
N VAL A 58 -19.78 7.65 -12.61
CA VAL A 58 -18.33 7.42 -12.67
C VAL A 58 -17.93 7.01 -14.08
N ALA A 59 -18.61 6.04 -14.71
CA ALA A 59 -18.32 5.59 -16.06
C ALA A 59 -18.35 6.76 -17.06
N LYS A 60 -19.37 7.64 -16.98
CA LYS A 60 -19.45 8.85 -17.80
C LYS A 60 -18.28 9.81 -17.58
N ALA A 61 -17.83 9.97 -16.33
CA ALA A 61 -16.74 10.91 -16.00
C ALA A 61 -15.38 10.44 -16.51
N ILE A 62 -15.15 9.12 -16.58
CA ILE A 62 -13.88 8.52 -17.03
C ILE A 62 -13.91 8.12 -18.51
N ALA A 63 -15.03 8.27 -19.22
CA ALA A 63 -15.16 7.85 -20.62
C ALA A 63 -14.15 8.52 -21.57
N GLY A 64 -13.64 9.70 -21.22
CA GLY A 64 -12.59 10.40 -21.97
C GLY A 64 -11.16 10.06 -21.57
N LEU A 65 -10.95 9.22 -20.55
CA LEU A 65 -9.64 8.76 -20.13
C LEU A 65 -9.26 7.49 -20.91
N ARG A 66 -7.95 7.32 -21.13
CA ARG A 66 -7.44 6.11 -21.81
C ARG A 66 -7.14 5.02 -20.78
N PRO A 67 -7.70 3.80 -20.92
CA PRO A 67 -7.29 2.66 -20.12
C PRO A 67 -5.87 2.22 -20.48
N PRO A 68 -5.19 1.42 -19.65
CA PRO A 68 -5.65 0.99 -18.34
C PRO A 68 -5.62 2.10 -17.29
N PHE A 69 -6.25 1.85 -16.12
CA PHE A 69 -6.36 2.85 -15.07
C PHE A 69 -5.57 2.46 -13.82
N ALA A 70 -5.11 3.49 -13.09
CA ALA A 70 -4.73 3.40 -11.68
C ALA A 70 -5.89 3.92 -10.83
N VAL A 71 -6.40 3.09 -9.91
CA VAL A 71 -7.46 3.45 -8.95
C VAL A 71 -6.83 3.49 -7.56
N ARG A 72 -6.71 4.70 -7.00
CA ARG A 72 -5.91 4.99 -5.81
C ARG A 72 -6.80 5.55 -4.71
N SER A 73 -6.60 5.08 -3.48
CA SER A 73 -7.21 5.72 -2.30
C SER A 73 -6.74 7.17 -2.15
N SER A 74 -7.61 7.99 -1.61
CA SER A 74 -7.34 9.37 -1.26
C SER A 74 -8.07 9.66 0.06
N ALA A 75 -7.44 9.32 1.17
CA ALA A 75 -8.03 9.55 2.47
C ALA A 75 -7.82 10.98 2.94
N VAL A 76 -8.74 11.47 3.78
CA VAL A 76 -8.66 12.81 4.35
C VAL A 76 -7.42 12.94 5.27
N ASP A 77 -7.07 11.85 5.96
CA ASP A 77 -6.01 11.81 6.97
C ASP A 77 -4.69 11.22 6.45
N GLU A 78 -4.60 10.89 5.14
CA GLU A 78 -3.46 10.13 4.57
C GLU A 78 -2.12 10.85 4.70
N ASP A 79 -2.11 12.18 4.62
CA ASP A 79 -0.91 13.03 4.69
C ASP A 79 -0.90 13.92 5.95
N GLY A 80 -1.63 13.53 7.00
CA GLY A 80 -1.68 14.26 8.26
C GLY A 80 -0.34 14.27 8.99
N ALA A 81 0.06 15.41 9.55
CA ALA A 81 1.32 15.57 10.30
C ALA A 81 1.43 14.65 11.54
N ALA A 82 0.31 14.09 12.01
CA ALA A 82 0.23 13.27 13.22
C ALA A 82 0.31 11.75 12.96
N ALA A 83 0.07 11.29 11.72
CA ALA A 83 0.08 9.86 11.39
C ALA A 83 0.43 9.66 9.92
N SER A 84 1.42 8.83 9.63
CA SER A 84 1.74 8.41 8.28
C SER A 84 0.99 7.11 7.98
N PHE A 85 0.00 7.17 7.10
CA PHE A 85 -0.70 5.99 6.57
C PHE A 85 0.04 5.35 5.38
N ALA A 86 1.36 5.57 5.29
CA ALA A 86 2.18 5.01 4.23
C ALA A 86 2.01 3.48 4.16
N GLY A 87 1.59 2.97 3.00
CA GLY A 87 1.36 1.56 2.76
C GLY A 87 0.08 0.96 3.38
N GLN A 88 -0.79 1.75 4.03
CA GLN A 88 -2.07 1.28 4.59
C GLN A 88 -3.21 1.34 3.56
N HIS A 89 -3.05 2.14 2.51
CA HIS A 89 -4.09 2.39 1.53
C HIS A 89 -3.78 1.70 0.20
N LEU A 90 -4.77 0.96 -0.32
CA LEU A 90 -4.65 0.19 -1.54
C LEU A 90 -4.61 1.10 -2.77
N THR A 91 -3.72 0.75 -3.71
CA THR A 91 -3.72 1.22 -5.09
C THR A 91 -3.95 0.02 -6.00
N MET A 92 -4.96 0.09 -6.86
CA MET A 92 -5.21 -0.90 -7.91
C MET A 92 -4.58 -0.38 -9.20
N LEU A 93 -3.51 -1.02 -9.63
CA LEU A 93 -2.85 -0.69 -10.89
C LEU A 93 -3.40 -1.57 -12.01
N ASN A 94 -3.38 -1.03 -13.21
CA ASN A 94 -3.75 -1.73 -14.44
C ASN A 94 -5.19 -2.27 -14.43
N VAL A 95 -6.13 -1.45 -14.00
CA VAL A 95 -7.56 -1.72 -14.16
C VAL A 95 -7.89 -1.57 -15.65
N HIS A 96 -8.17 -2.70 -16.31
CA HIS A 96 -8.07 -2.83 -17.75
C HIS A 96 -9.20 -2.15 -18.52
N SER A 97 -10.41 -2.13 -17.97
CA SER A 97 -11.59 -1.58 -18.66
C SER A 97 -12.44 -0.70 -17.76
N LEU A 98 -13.31 0.10 -18.39
CA LEU A 98 -14.33 0.88 -17.68
C LEU A 98 -15.26 0.00 -16.82
N ALA A 99 -15.51 -1.23 -17.24
CA ALA A 99 -16.36 -2.18 -16.52
C ALA A 99 -15.74 -2.67 -15.21
N ASP A 100 -14.40 -2.72 -15.13
CA ASP A 100 -13.66 -3.19 -13.96
C ASP A 100 -13.49 -2.11 -12.88
N VAL A 101 -13.66 -0.83 -13.25
CA VAL A 101 -13.46 0.30 -12.34
C VAL A 101 -14.35 0.25 -11.09
N PRO A 102 -15.65 -0.09 -11.16
CA PRO A 102 -16.49 -0.21 -9.97
C PRO A 102 -15.96 -1.26 -8.98
N ASP A 103 -15.41 -2.38 -9.47
CA ASP A 103 -14.82 -3.41 -8.63
C ASP A 103 -13.52 -2.93 -8.00
N ALA A 104 -12.67 -2.24 -8.74
CA ALA A 104 -11.46 -1.63 -8.21
C ALA A 104 -11.78 -0.58 -7.11
N ILE A 105 -12.80 0.25 -7.31
CA ILE A 105 -13.27 1.21 -6.29
C ILE A 105 -13.73 0.47 -5.03
N ARG A 106 -14.50 -0.62 -5.17
CA ARG A 106 -14.94 -1.43 -4.03
C ARG A 106 -13.77 -2.01 -3.25
N GLN A 107 -12.73 -2.46 -3.94
CA GLN A 107 -11.53 -3.00 -3.32
C GLN A 107 -10.76 -1.93 -2.53
N VAL A 108 -10.60 -0.73 -3.09
CA VAL A 108 -10.00 0.42 -2.38
C VAL A 108 -10.84 0.80 -1.16
N TRP A 109 -12.16 0.86 -1.29
CA TRP A 109 -13.07 1.11 -0.18
C TRP A 109 -12.94 0.06 0.93
N TRP A 110 -12.89 -1.23 0.57
CA TRP A 110 -12.69 -2.33 1.52
C TRP A 110 -11.38 -2.23 2.28
N SER A 111 -10.27 -1.89 1.60
CA SER A 111 -8.97 -1.74 2.25
C SER A 111 -8.97 -0.67 3.35
N ALA A 112 -9.64 0.45 3.10
CA ALA A 112 -9.74 1.55 4.04
C ALA A 112 -10.71 1.29 5.21
N ASN A 113 -11.67 0.40 5.02
CA ASN A 113 -12.64 -0.02 6.04
C ASN A 113 -12.30 -1.38 6.66
N SER A 114 -11.09 -1.89 6.46
CA SER A 114 -10.61 -3.13 7.08
C SER A 114 -10.39 -2.96 8.59
N ASP A 115 -10.49 -4.05 9.35
CA ASP A 115 -10.27 -4.03 10.79
C ASP A 115 -8.90 -3.45 11.16
N SER A 116 -7.86 -3.76 10.37
CA SER A 116 -6.51 -3.22 10.57
C SER A 116 -6.46 -1.70 10.36
N ALA A 117 -7.13 -1.18 9.32
CA ALA A 117 -7.19 0.25 9.07
C ALA A 117 -7.98 0.98 10.18
N ILE A 118 -9.11 0.42 10.62
CA ILE A 118 -9.93 0.96 11.70
C ILE A 118 -9.14 0.94 13.02
N THR A 119 -8.50 -0.17 13.36
CA THR A 119 -7.69 -0.30 14.58
C THR A 119 -6.52 0.69 14.58
N TYR A 120 -5.82 0.82 13.45
CA TYR A 120 -4.75 1.82 13.33
C TYR A 120 -5.27 3.24 13.53
N ARG A 121 -6.41 3.60 12.92
CA ARG A 121 -7.06 4.91 13.11
C ARG A 121 -7.39 5.19 14.57
N GLN A 122 -7.97 4.20 15.26
CA GLN A 122 -8.30 4.31 16.69
C GLN A 122 -7.05 4.54 17.56
N ARG A 123 -5.93 3.87 17.25
CA ARG A 123 -4.63 4.05 17.95
C ARG A 123 -4.06 5.47 17.80
N VAL A 124 -4.28 6.10 16.64
CA VAL A 124 -3.86 7.48 16.41
C VAL A 124 -4.94 8.50 16.81
N GLY A 125 -5.97 8.07 17.54
CA GLY A 125 -7.02 8.94 18.09
C GLY A 125 -8.13 9.33 17.10
N LEU A 126 -8.26 8.63 15.96
CA LEU A 126 -9.26 8.88 14.94
C LEU A 126 -10.43 7.90 15.08
N PHE A 127 -11.45 8.27 15.81
CA PHE A 127 -12.62 7.41 16.13
C PHE A 127 -13.77 7.53 15.13
N THR A 128 -13.68 8.41 14.15
CA THR A 128 -14.71 8.59 13.13
C THR A 128 -14.54 7.60 11.98
N ARG A 129 -15.65 7.22 11.34
CA ARG A 129 -15.62 6.40 10.12
C ARG A 129 -14.66 7.03 9.08
N PRO A 130 -13.75 6.27 8.46
CA PRO A 130 -12.89 6.81 7.42
C PRO A 130 -13.71 7.34 6.26
N SER A 131 -13.49 8.59 5.89
CA SER A 131 -13.97 9.14 4.62
C SER A 131 -12.84 9.00 3.60
N VAL A 132 -13.03 8.11 2.63
CA VAL A 132 -12.01 7.81 1.63
C VAL A 132 -12.53 8.19 0.26
N GLY A 133 -11.95 9.24 -0.32
CA GLY A 133 -12.07 9.54 -1.72
C GLY A 133 -11.28 8.55 -2.57
N VAL A 134 -11.49 8.58 -3.87
CA VAL A 134 -10.73 7.77 -4.83
C VAL A 134 -10.26 8.67 -5.98
N VAL A 135 -9.02 8.46 -6.39
CA VAL A 135 -8.44 9.03 -7.61
C VAL A 135 -8.41 7.94 -8.68
N ILE A 136 -8.96 8.22 -9.85
CA ILE A 136 -8.86 7.37 -11.04
C ILE A 136 -8.07 8.12 -12.09
N GLN A 137 -6.93 7.54 -12.49
CA GLN A 137 -6.03 8.13 -13.49
C GLN A 137 -5.72 7.13 -14.61
N THR A 138 -5.41 7.62 -15.80
CA THR A 138 -4.74 6.78 -16.81
C THR A 138 -3.45 6.24 -16.20
N LEU A 139 -3.25 4.94 -16.27
CA LEU A 139 -2.01 4.31 -15.83
C LEU A 139 -0.91 4.63 -16.84
N LEU A 140 0.21 5.10 -16.34
CA LEU A 140 1.43 5.23 -17.13
C LEU A 140 2.11 3.87 -17.32
N ASN A 141 2.78 3.69 -18.46
CA ASN A 141 3.74 2.61 -18.68
C ASN A 141 5.14 3.21 -18.79
N PRO A 142 5.74 3.64 -17.67
CA PRO A 142 6.97 4.41 -17.68
C PRO A 142 8.18 3.55 -18.05
N SER A 143 9.16 4.19 -18.68
CA SER A 143 10.51 3.62 -18.83
C SER A 143 11.22 3.56 -17.49
N VAL A 144 11.09 4.64 -16.69
CA VAL A 144 11.73 4.81 -15.40
C VAL A 144 10.75 5.49 -14.43
N ALA A 145 10.74 5.05 -13.18
CA ALA A 145 9.99 5.69 -12.12
C ALA A 145 10.74 5.57 -10.78
N GLY A 146 10.34 6.38 -9.79
CA GLY A 146 10.99 6.33 -8.50
C GLY A 146 10.43 7.32 -7.50
N VAL A 147 11.24 7.57 -6.47
CA VAL A 147 10.96 8.51 -5.40
C VAL A 147 12.07 9.56 -5.31
N MET A 148 11.74 10.72 -4.81
CA MET A 148 12.69 11.81 -4.56
C MET A 148 12.35 12.52 -3.27
N PHE A 149 13.35 12.69 -2.39
CA PHE A 149 13.26 13.54 -1.22
C PHE A 149 13.94 14.86 -1.49
N THR A 150 13.27 15.98 -1.16
CA THR A 150 13.86 17.33 -1.32
C THR A 150 14.72 17.79 -0.14
N GLU A 151 14.81 16.96 0.89
CA GLU A 151 15.70 17.05 2.04
C GLU A 151 16.01 15.63 2.52
N HIS A 152 17.22 15.37 2.98
CA HIS A 152 17.59 14.04 3.45
C HIS A 152 16.68 13.58 4.61
N PRO A 153 15.89 12.50 4.48
CA PRO A 153 14.81 12.17 5.40
C PRO A 153 15.30 11.78 6.82
N VAL A 154 16.56 11.37 6.96
CA VAL A 154 17.14 10.93 8.24
C VAL A 154 18.02 12.02 8.86
N THR A 155 18.92 12.63 8.08
CA THR A 155 19.88 13.60 8.58
C THR A 155 19.40 15.04 8.58
N GLY A 156 18.36 15.35 7.76
CA GLY A 156 17.86 16.71 7.56
C GLY A 156 18.84 17.62 6.79
N VAL A 157 19.85 17.03 6.14
CA VAL A 157 20.75 17.79 5.27
C VAL A 157 19.99 18.28 4.06
N ASP A 158 20.23 19.53 3.67
CA ASP A 158 19.58 20.19 2.54
C ASP A 158 20.16 19.70 1.20
N GLU A 159 19.79 18.49 0.83
CA GLU A 159 20.18 17.82 -0.41
C GLU A 159 19.00 17.01 -0.95
N ARG A 160 18.99 16.75 -2.24
CA ARG A 160 17.98 15.93 -2.89
C ARG A 160 18.47 14.50 -3.02
N LEU A 161 17.66 13.57 -2.56
CA LEU A 161 17.91 12.13 -2.74
C LEU A 161 16.91 11.58 -3.75
N ILE A 162 17.41 10.89 -4.77
CA ILE A 162 16.58 10.28 -5.81
C ILE A 162 16.88 8.79 -5.81
N GLU A 163 15.83 8.00 -5.76
CA GLU A 163 15.87 6.56 -5.97
C GLU A 163 15.06 6.20 -7.21
N ALA A 164 15.64 5.45 -8.14
CA ALA A 164 15.06 5.19 -9.45
C ALA A 164 15.21 3.73 -9.88
N SER A 165 14.22 3.21 -10.60
CA SER A 165 14.26 1.89 -11.23
C SER A 165 13.51 1.87 -12.56
N TRP A 166 13.73 0.83 -13.33
CA TRP A 166 13.00 0.56 -14.57
C TRP A 166 11.55 0.21 -14.30
N GLY A 167 10.64 0.66 -15.17
CA GLY A 167 9.22 0.34 -15.11
C GLY A 167 8.46 1.15 -14.09
N LEU A 168 7.40 0.55 -13.53
CA LEU A 168 6.51 1.17 -12.54
C LEU A 168 7.24 1.41 -11.21
N GLY A 169 6.94 2.54 -10.56
CA GLY A 169 7.54 2.94 -9.27
C GLY A 169 7.27 1.97 -8.12
N GLU A 170 6.33 1.04 -8.30
CA GLU A 170 6.02 -0.03 -7.35
C GLU A 170 7.28 -0.85 -6.99
N ALA A 171 8.20 -1.06 -7.94
CA ALA A 171 9.47 -1.76 -7.70
C ALA A 171 10.34 -1.08 -6.64
N VAL A 172 10.36 0.26 -6.61
CA VAL A 172 11.10 1.06 -5.61
C VAL A 172 10.33 1.13 -4.30
N VAL A 173 9.05 1.50 -4.35
CA VAL A 173 8.21 1.71 -3.15
C VAL A 173 8.01 0.42 -2.35
N ALA A 174 7.86 -0.72 -3.03
CA ALA A 174 7.74 -2.04 -2.39
C ALA A 174 9.09 -2.68 -2.02
N GLY A 175 10.23 -2.04 -2.35
CA GLY A 175 11.56 -2.57 -2.05
C GLY A 175 11.90 -3.87 -2.78
N LEU A 176 11.35 -4.07 -3.99
CA LEU A 176 11.59 -5.28 -4.81
C LEU A 176 12.99 -5.30 -5.41
N VAL A 177 13.62 -4.13 -5.51
CA VAL A 177 14.94 -3.93 -6.11
C VAL A 177 15.83 -3.09 -5.22
N VAL A 178 17.14 -3.13 -5.46
CA VAL A 178 18.06 -2.09 -5.00
C VAL A 178 18.07 -1.01 -6.10
N PRO A 179 17.43 0.15 -5.87
CA PRO A 179 17.32 1.20 -6.89
C PRO A 179 18.66 1.87 -7.16
N ASP A 180 18.76 2.57 -8.29
CA ASP A 180 19.82 3.56 -8.48
C ASP A 180 19.62 4.69 -7.48
N HIS A 181 20.72 5.16 -6.93
CA HIS A 181 20.73 6.22 -5.94
C HIS A 181 21.52 7.43 -6.45
N PHE A 182 20.90 8.61 -6.34
CA PHE A 182 21.52 9.86 -6.73
C PHE A 182 21.39 10.87 -5.61
N ARG A 183 22.44 11.68 -5.44
CA ARG A 183 22.46 12.78 -4.50
C ARG A 183 22.82 14.08 -5.21
N LEU A 184 21.97 15.06 -5.11
CA LEU A 184 22.11 16.37 -5.73
C LEU A 184 22.03 17.47 -4.66
N ASP A 185 22.73 18.57 -4.87
CA ASP A 185 22.49 19.78 -4.09
C ASP A 185 21.23 20.53 -4.59
N ARG A 186 20.91 21.64 -3.92
CA ARG A 186 19.76 22.47 -4.31
C ARG A 186 19.91 23.14 -5.68
N ALA A 187 21.12 23.36 -6.13
CA ALA A 187 21.40 23.91 -7.46
C ALA A 187 21.24 22.86 -8.58
N GLY A 188 21.04 21.58 -8.21
CA GLY A 188 20.91 20.47 -9.15
C GLY A 188 22.24 19.85 -9.54
N GLN A 189 23.35 20.23 -8.89
CA GLN A 189 24.66 19.60 -9.14
C GLN A 189 24.67 18.19 -8.54
N VAL A 190 25.03 17.21 -9.34
CA VAL A 190 25.10 15.80 -8.94
C VAL A 190 26.41 15.54 -8.19
N HIS A 191 26.29 15.12 -6.93
CA HIS A 191 27.41 14.75 -6.05
C HIS A 191 27.64 13.25 -5.98
N GLU A 192 26.59 12.45 -6.20
CA GLU A 192 26.68 10.99 -6.16
C GLU A 192 25.79 10.35 -7.22
N ARG A 193 26.30 9.30 -7.87
CA ARG A 193 25.58 8.39 -8.75
C ARG A 193 26.00 6.98 -8.41
N LYS A 194 25.13 6.23 -7.79
CA LYS A 194 25.39 4.86 -7.41
C LYS A 194 24.41 3.93 -8.14
N PRO A 195 24.89 3.07 -9.06
CA PRO A 195 24.02 2.10 -9.69
C PRO A 195 23.49 1.11 -8.67
N GLY A 196 22.22 0.80 -8.78
CA GLY A 196 21.56 -0.23 -8.01
C GLY A 196 21.68 -1.60 -8.65
N HIS A 197 20.91 -2.55 -8.11
CA HIS A 197 20.78 -3.89 -8.69
C HIS A 197 19.30 -4.19 -8.95
N LYS A 198 18.83 -3.79 -10.12
CA LYS A 198 17.44 -3.79 -10.56
C LYS A 198 17.14 -5.07 -11.36
N ARG A 199 17.08 -6.22 -10.65
CA ARG A 199 16.86 -7.53 -11.28
C ARG A 199 15.50 -7.68 -11.93
N VAL A 200 14.51 -6.92 -11.48
CA VAL A 200 13.15 -6.95 -12.00
C VAL A 200 12.67 -5.55 -12.30
N ALA A 201 11.79 -5.43 -13.28
CA ALA A 201 10.96 -4.26 -13.52
C ALA A 201 9.48 -4.65 -13.33
N VAL A 202 8.70 -3.82 -12.67
CA VAL A 202 7.26 -4.06 -12.60
C VAL A 202 6.60 -3.47 -13.83
N ARG A 203 5.81 -4.30 -14.54
CA ARG A 203 5.13 -3.92 -15.78
C ARG A 203 3.64 -4.25 -15.72
N PRO A 204 2.79 -3.50 -16.42
CA PRO A 204 1.38 -3.86 -16.55
C PRO A 204 1.21 -5.11 -17.43
N LEU A 205 0.36 -6.06 -16.96
CA LEU A 205 -0.05 -7.22 -17.76
C LEU A 205 -1.08 -6.81 -18.82
N PRO A 206 -1.14 -7.49 -20.00
CA PRO A 206 -2.14 -7.19 -21.02
C PRO A 206 -3.60 -7.28 -20.55
N ASN A 207 -3.87 -8.17 -19.57
CA ASN A 207 -5.24 -8.49 -19.12
C ASN A 207 -5.53 -7.97 -17.69
N GLY A 208 -4.79 -6.98 -17.19
CA GLY A 208 -4.98 -6.40 -15.87
C GLY A 208 -3.96 -6.88 -14.82
N GLY A 209 -3.74 -6.08 -13.78
CA GLY A 209 -2.70 -6.31 -12.78
C GLY A 209 -1.29 -6.03 -13.29
N THR A 210 -0.29 -6.33 -12.48
CA THR A 210 1.14 -6.11 -12.78
C THR A 210 1.92 -7.41 -12.65
N PHE A 211 3.09 -7.48 -13.27
CA PHE A 211 4.02 -8.61 -13.15
C PHE A 211 5.46 -8.11 -13.03
N GLU A 212 6.31 -8.95 -12.47
CA GLU A 212 7.74 -8.72 -12.38
C GLU A 212 8.40 -9.29 -13.63
N GLU A 213 8.95 -8.41 -14.49
CA GLU A 213 9.76 -8.76 -15.64
C GLU A 213 11.21 -8.92 -15.19
N GLU A 214 11.85 -10.06 -15.48
CA GLU A 214 13.28 -10.24 -15.22
C GLU A 214 14.10 -9.36 -16.18
N MET A 215 15.01 -8.56 -15.60
CA MET A 215 15.87 -7.66 -16.38
C MET A 215 17.15 -8.38 -16.84
N PRO A 216 17.61 -8.15 -18.09
CA PRO A 216 18.92 -8.60 -18.52
C PRO A 216 20.01 -8.15 -17.56
N ALA A 217 21.00 -9.01 -17.30
CA ALA A 217 22.05 -8.76 -16.28
C ALA A 217 22.79 -7.43 -16.50
N GLU A 218 23.04 -7.06 -17.76
CA GLU A 218 23.67 -5.78 -18.11
C GLU A 218 22.77 -4.60 -17.74
N GLN A 219 21.49 -4.66 -18.08
CA GLN A 219 20.52 -3.60 -17.79
C GLN A 219 20.19 -3.51 -16.28
N ALA A 220 20.23 -4.64 -15.56
CA ALA A 220 19.99 -4.67 -14.11
C ALA A 220 20.96 -3.77 -13.32
N SER A 221 22.18 -3.60 -13.79
CA SER A 221 23.23 -2.78 -13.17
C SER A 221 23.48 -1.44 -13.89
N GLN A 222 22.79 -1.19 -15.01
CA GLN A 222 22.91 0.06 -15.75
C GLN A 222 22.10 1.17 -15.03
N ILE A 223 22.70 2.37 -14.93
CA ILE A 223 21.99 3.56 -14.41
C ILE A 223 20.81 3.88 -15.33
N CYS A 224 19.62 4.06 -14.73
CA CYS A 224 18.37 4.27 -15.46
C CYS A 224 18.03 5.75 -15.74
N LEU A 225 18.76 6.72 -15.15
CA LEU A 225 18.57 8.15 -15.38
C LEU A 225 19.84 8.78 -15.95
N ASP A 226 19.65 9.55 -17.00
CA ASP A 226 20.66 10.43 -17.56
C ASP A 226 20.68 11.83 -16.90
N ASP A 227 21.57 12.71 -17.35
CA ASP A 227 21.70 14.07 -16.84
C ASP A 227 20.45 14.91 -17.10
N ALA A 228 19.78 14.71 -18.22
CA ALA A 228 18.55 15.41 -18.56
C ALA A 228 17.40 15.01 -17.61
N GLY A 229 17.28 13.73 -17.28
CA GLY A 229 16.32 13.22 -16.31
C GLY A 229 16.57 13.76 -14.91
N LEU A 230 17.85 13.82 -14.48
CA LEU A 230 18.21 14.39 -13.17
C LEU A 230 17.94 15.90 -13.10
N ALA A 231 18.21 16.66 -14.16
CA ALA A 231 17.90 18.07 -14.24
C ALA A 231 16.37 18.31 -14.17
N ALA A 232 15.58 17.55 -14.94
CA ALA A 232 14.13 17.64 -14.90
C ALA A 232 13.55 17.31 -13.52
N LEU A 233 14.10 16.32 -12.81
CA LEU A 233 13.71 16.00 -11.43
C LEU A 233 14.12 17.13 -10.46
N SER A 234 15.25 17.76 -10.65
CA SER A 234 15.67 18.93 -9.89
C SER A 234 14.67 20.08 -10.04
N ASP A 235 14.19 20.36 -11.26
CA ASP A 235 13.17 21.37 -11.52
C ASP A 235 11.82 20.98 -10.89
N LEU A 236 11.43 19.72 -11.00
CA LEU A 236 10.22 19.19 -10.35
C LEU A 236 10.27 19.40 -8.83
N ALA A 237 11.41 19.18 -8.18
CA ALA A 237 11.59 19.40 -6.76
C ALA A 237 11.32 20.85 -6.37
N LEU A 238 11.88 21.81 -7.12
CA LEU A 238 11.66 23.26 -6.89
C LEU A 238 10.18 23.64 -7.05
N LEU A 239 9.53 23.12 -8.09
CA LEU A 239 8.10 23.37 -8.33
C LEU A 239 7.24 22.75 -7.22
N CYS A 240 7.54 21.52 -6.78
CA CYS A 240 6.83 20.88 -5.66
C CYS A 240 7.01 21.67 -4.36
N GLU A 241 8.21 22.13 -4.05
CA GLU A 241 8.46 22.96 -2.85
C GLU A 241 7.73 24.30 -2.95
N LYS A 242 7.64 24.91 -4.12
CA LYS A 242 6.87 26.15 -4.33
C LYS A 242 5.36 25.94 -4.10
N VAL A 243 4.82 24.79 -4.49
CA VAL A 243 3.38 24.49 -4.37
C VAL A 243 3.01 24.04 -2.97
N TYR A 244 3.82 23.19 -2.35
CA TYR A 244 3.47 22.48 -1.13
C TYR A 244 4.33 22.88 0.09
N GLY A 245 5.32 23.75 -0.10
CA GLY A 245 6.33 24.10 0.91
C GLY A 245 7.52 23.13 0.91
N PRO A 246 8.51 23.34 1.80
CA PRO A 246 9.75 22.57 1.84
C PRO A 246 9.53 21.13 2.32
N ARG A 247 10.56 20.30 2.21
CA ARG A 247 10.64 18.93 2.75
C ARG A 247 9.59 18.01 2.15
N ARG A 248 9.78 17.66 0.88
CA ARG A 248 8.84 16.83 0.12
C ARG A 248 9.39 15.44 -0.17
N ASP A 249 8.50 14.47 -0.09
CA ASP A 249 8.62 13.11 -0.61
C ASP A 249 7.75 13.06 -1.87
N ILE A 250 8.38 12.79 -3.00
CA ILE A 250 7.81 12.93 -4.34
C ILE A 250 7.89 11.60 -5.05
N GLU A 251 6.75 11.05 -5.45
CA GLU A 251 6.67 9.94 -6.40
C GLU A 251 6.56 10.48 -7.82
N TRP A 252 7.36 9.95 -8.72
CA TRP A 252 7.44 10.42 -10.10
C TRP A 252 7.61 9.27 -11.09
N ALA A 253 7.33 9.54 -12.37
CA ALA A 253 7.54 8.60 -13.47
C ALA A 253 7.90 9.35 -14.76
N ILE A 254 8.72 8.72 -15.60
CA ILE A 254 9.05 9.21 -16.94
C ILE A 254 8.47 8.24 -17.96
N GLN A 255 7.60 8.75 -18.83
CA GLN A 255 7.05 8.03 -19.96
C GLN A 255 7.20 8.88 -21.23
N ASP A 256 7.74 8.29 -22.28
CA ASP A 256 7.94 8.94 -23.60
C ASP A 256 8.64 10.30 -23.47
N GLY A 257 9.67 10.38 -22.61
CA GLY A 257 10.44 11.60 -22.33
C GLY A 257 9.69 12.64 -21.47
N THR A 258 8.45 12.38 -21.08
CA THR A 258 7.65 13.29 -20.23
C THR A 258 7.75 12.86 -18.77
N LEU A 259 8.14 13.79 -17.89
CA LEU A 259 8.17 13.60 -16.44
C LEU A 259 6.79 13.91 -15.84
N TYR A 260 6.25 12.97 -15.08
CA TYR A 260 4.96 13.07 -14.38
C TYR A 260 5.15 13.07 -12.88
N LEU A 261 4.44 13.96 -12.19
CA LEU A 261 4.24 13.89 -10.75
C LEU A 261 3.12 12.88 -10.45
N LEU A 262 3.39 11.88 -9.62
CA LEU A 262 2.41 10.88 -9.20
C LEU A 262 1.86 11.13 -7.80
N GLN A 263 2.69 11.67 -6.90
CA GLN A 263 2.32 12.06 -5.54
C GLN A 263 3.37 13.02 -4.97
N CYS A 264 2.95 13.93 -4.09
CA CYS A 264 3.85 14.79 -3.32
C CYS A 264 3.29 14.92 -1.90
N ARG A 265 4.07 14.53 -0.89
CA ARG A 265 3.69 14.62 0.52
C ARG A 265 4.80 15.27 1.35
N ALA A 266 4.47 15.70 2.57
CA ALA A 266 5.48 16.20 3.50
C ALA A 266 6.37 15.05 3.98
N VAL A 267 7.69 15.27 4.10
CA VAL A 267 8.58 14.34 4.79
C VAL A 267 8.21 14.35 6.27
N THR A 268 7.70 13.24 6.78
CA THR A 268 7.52 13.03 8.22
C THR A 268 8.83 12.58 8.82
N THR A 269 9.62 13.52 9.36
CA THR A 269 10.75 13.13 10.19
C THR A 269 10.19 12.50 11.46
N GLY A 270 10.47 11.22 11.65
CA GLY A 270 10.10 10.48 12.86
C GLY A 270 10.89 11.03 14.08
N LYS A 271 10.50 12.20 14.59
CA LYS A 271 10.69 12.51 16.00
C LYS A 271 9.64 11.74 16.75
N SER A 272 9.90 10.46 16.97
CA SER A 272 9.28 9.67 18.02
C SER A 272 9.41 10.47 19.31
N LYS A 273 8.31 11.06 19.80
CA LYS A 273 8.21 11.38 21.21
C LYS A 273 8.30 10.05 21.93
N SER A 274 9.44 9.84 22.57
CA SER A 274 9.67 8.80 23.56
C SER A 274 8.54 8.85 24.59
N SER A 275 7.57 7.97 24.44
CA SER A 275 6.77 7.49 25.54
C SER A 275 7.33 6.12 25.90
N ALA A 276 7.79 6.00 27.14
CA ALA A 276 8.31 4.84 27.86
C ALA A 276 8.36 3.53 27.04
N GLN A 277 9.57 3.10 26.65
CA GLN A 277 9.83 1.77 26.11
C GLN A 277 9.37 0.70 27.13
N PRO A 278 8.45 -0.17 26.76
CA PRO A 278 8.46 -1.50 27.35
C PRO A 278 9.69 -2.22 26.82
N ALA A 279 10.22 -3.15 27.61
CA ALA A 279 11.44 -3.91 27.40
C ALA A 279 11.69 -4.27 25.94
N SER A 280 12.95 -4.13 25.48
CA SER A 280 13.43 -4.38 24.13
C SER A 280 12.81 -5.65 23.53
N PRO A 281 12.11 -5.55 22.38
CA PRO A 281 11.63 -6.74 21.69
C PRO A 281 12.83 -7.59 21.24
N PRO A 282 12.68 -8.91 21.18
CA PRO A 282 13.73 -9.78 20.65
C PRO A 282 14.10 -9.37 19.22
N PRO A 283 15.33 -9.69 18.76
CA PRO A 283 15.81 -9.26 17.45
C PRO A 283 14.80 -9.63 16.35
N ARG A 284 14.47 -8.64 15.51
CA ARG A 284 13.51 -8.73 14.42
C ARG A 284 14.02 -9.75 13.39
N ASP A 285 13.41 -10.93 13.34
CA ASP A 285 13.72 -11.98 12.39
C ASP A 285 12.44 -12.42 11.65
N PRO A 286 11.98 -11.67 10.64
CA PRO A 286 10.78 -12.03 9.90
C PRO A 286 10.94 -13.33 9.12
N VAL A 287 12.13 -13.64 8.61
CA VAL A 287 12.41 -14.89 7.88
C VAL A 287 12.31 -16.09 8.84
N GLY A 288 12.95 -16.02 9.99
CA GLY A 288 12.86 -17.07 10.99
C GLY A 288 11.46 -17.22 11.58
N SER A 289 10.69 -16.14 11.70
CA SER A 289 9.28 -16.19 12.13
C SER A 289 8.41 -16.93 11.11
N LEU A 290 8.60 -16.66 9.81
CA LEU A 290 7.93 -17.41 8.74
C LEU A 290 8.29 -18.90 8.77
N GLN A 291 9.56 -19.23 8.92
CA GLN A 291 10.02 -20.65 8.96
C GLN A 291 9.51 -21.42 10.18
N ARG A 292 9.26 -20.72 11.29
CA ARG A 292 8.62 -21.32 12.48
C ARG A 292 7.12 -21.55 12.31
N ALA A 293 6.47 -20.79 11.44
CA ALA A 293 5.05 -20.94 11.16
C ALA A 293 4.81 -22.16 10.28
N GLY A 294 4.00 -23.09 10.75
CA GLY A 294 3.71 -24.35 10.04
C GLY A 294 3.20 -24.16 8.60
N LEU A 295 2.56 -23.03 8.31
CA LEU A 295 2.09 -22.67 6.98
C LEU A 295 3.24 -22.41 5.97
N PHE A 296 4.35 -21.84 6.43
CA PHE A 296 5.49 -21.41 5.62
C PHE A 296 6.77 -22.25 5.85
N ALA A 297 6.72 -23.25 6.72
CA ALA A 297 7.91 -24.01 7.16
C ALA A 297 8.67 -24.74 6.04
N ASP A 298 7.98 -25.12 4.94
CA ASP A 298 8.59 -25.85 3.82
C ASP A 298 9.07 -24.92 2.69
N MET A 299 9.01 -23.62 2.91
CA MET A 299 9.50 -22.65 1.93
C MET A 299 11.03 -22.59 1.97
N ASP A 300 11.64 -22.46 0.80
CA ASP A 300 13.04 -22.16 0.73
C ASP A 300 13.35 -20.75 1.27
N ARG A 301 14.62 -20.52 1.57
CA ARG A 301 15.06 -19.24 2.15
C ARG A 301 14.74 -18.04 1.25
N ARG A 302 14.87 -18.21 -0.07
CA ARG A 302 14.60 -17.14 -1.05
C ARG A 302 13.11 -16.77 -1.06
N GLN A 303 12.23 -17.76 -1.05
CA GLN A 303 10.77 -17.57 -0.94
C GLN A 303 10.41 -16.89 0.39
N SER A 304 10.99 -17.34 1.50
CA SER A 304 10.78 -16.73 2.81
C SER A 304 11.25 -15.26 2.86
N GLU A 305 12.39 -14.94 2.25
CA GLU A 305 12.90 -13.56 2.13
C GLU A 305 11.98 -12.67 1.28
N GLN A 306 11.37 -13.20 0.22
CA GLN A 306 10.39 -12.44 -0.60
C GLN A 306 9.14 -12.11 0.21
N ILE A 307 8.60 -13.08 0.96
CA ILE A 307 7.43 -12.85 1.82
C ILE A 307 7.77 -11.90 2.96
N ALA A 308 8.92 -12.06 3.60
CA ALA A 308 9.36 -11.20 4.70
C ALA A 308 9.39 -9.71 4.33
N ARG A 309 9.62 -9.37 3.05
CA ARG A 309 9.63 -7.99 2.56
C ARG A 309 8.24 -7.33 2.52
N ILE A 310 7.18 -8.11 2.33
CA ILE A 310 5.80 -7.61 2.26
C ILE A 310 5.07 -7.70 3.61
N LEU A 311 5.64 -8.40 4.58
CA LEU A 311 5.09 -8.50 5.93
C LEU A 311 5.17 -7.16 6.66
N LYS A 312 4.08 -6.77 7.31
CA LYS A 312 3.99 -5.58 8.14
C LYS A 312 3.82 -5.94 9.60
N GLU A 313 4.56 -5.28 10.47
CA GLU A 313 4.46 -5.48 11.91
C GLU A 313 3.21 -4.82 12.47
N HIS A 314 2.44 -5.57 13.26
CA HIS A 314 1.25 -5.11 13.95
C HIS A 314 1.36 -5.46 15.44
N PRO A 315 1.72 -4.50 16.30
CA PRO A 315 1.67 -4.69 17.74
C PRO A 315 0.22 -4.56 18.23
N PHE A 316 -0.17 -5.44 19.16
CA PHE A 316 -1.47 -5.42 19.81
C PHE A 316 -1.30 -5.46 21.33
N ALA A 317 -2.06 -4.61 22.05
CA ALA A 317 -2.02 -4.57 23.50
C ALA A 317 -2.89 -5.70 24.09
N LYS A 318 -2.53 -6.16 25.29
CA LYS A 318 -3.38 -7.10 26.04
C LYS A 318 -4.81 -6.57 26.17
N GLY A 319 -5.80 -7.45 25.87
CA GLY A 319 -7.23 -7.13 25.87
C GLY A 319 -7.75 -6.52 24.58
N GLU A 320 -6.89 -6.24 23.59
CA GLU A 320 -7.30 -5.67 22.33
C GLU A 320 -7.98 -6.71 21.44
N THR A 321 -9.16 -6.39 20.91
CA THR A 321 -9.85 -7.21 19.92
C THR A 321 -9.26 -6.92 18.54
N ILE A 322 -8.58 -7.91 17.96
CA ILE A 322 -7.87 -7.81 16.67
C ILE A 322 -8.83 -8.05 15.52
N ILE A 323 -9.68 -9.05 15.66
CA ILE A 323 -10.73 -9.43 14.70
C ILE A 323 -12.03 -9.58 15.46
N ARG A 324 -13.12 -9.10 14.87
CA ARG A 324 -14.49 -9.24 15.42
C ARG A 324 -15.33 -10.10 14.49
N GLU A 325 -15.96 -11.14 15.04
CA GLU A 325 -16.92 -12.01 14.34
C GLU A 325 -18.01 -11.20 13.61
N GLY A 326 -18.37 -11.63 12.41
CA GLY A 326 -19.40 -11.01 11.58
C GLY A 326 -18.98 -9.73 10.86
N THR A 327 -17.79 -9.16 11.15
CA THR A 327 -17.29 -7.98 10.43
C THR A 327 -16.61 -8.40 9.14
N GLY A 328 -16.49 -7.47 8.17
CA GLY A 328 -15.63 -7.66 7.01
C GLY A 328 -14.16 -7.52 7.40
N GLY A 329 -13.29 -8.30 6.80
CA GLY A 329 -11.86 -8.20 7.09
C GLY A 329 -11.00 -8.61 5.92
N ALA A 330 -9.89 -7.88 5.68
CA ALA A 330 -9.00 -8.08 4.55
C ALA A 330 -7.55 -8.38 4.97
N ALA A 331 -7.31 -8.82 6.21
CA ALA A 331 -5.97 -9.10 6.70
C ALA A 331 -5.84 -10.52 7.27
N PHE A 332 -4.69 -11.12 6.95
CA PHE A 332 -4.12 -12.32 7.54
C PHE A 332 -3.08 -11.91 8.57
N PHE A 333 -3.00 -12.59 9.70
CA PHE A 333 -2.03 -12.34 10.75
C PHE A 333 -1.28 -13.61 11.16
N LEU A 334 0.04 -13.50 11.24
CA LEU A 334 0.95 -14.49 11.80
C LEU A 334 1.47 -14.01 13.15
N ILE A 335 1.27 -14.75 14.21
CA ILE A 335 1.73 -14.38 15.56
C ILE A 335 3.24 -14.65 15.66
N THR A 336 4.00 -13.62 16.05
CA THR A 336 5.45 -13.72 16.29
C THR A 336 5.78 -13.77 17.78
N SER A 337 4.98 -13.08 18.60
CA SER A 337 5.07 -13.12 20.06
C SER A 337 3.71 -12.79 20.70
N GLY A 338 3.50 -13.26 21.92
CA GLY A 338 2.26 -13.10 22.67
C GLY A 338 1.22 -14.18 22.34
N GLU A 339 0.02 -14.06 22.92
CA GLU A 339 -1.05 -15.04 22.83
C GLU A 339 -2.39 -14.35 22.57
N ALA A 340 -3.29 -15.05 21.87
CA ALA A 340 -4.66 -14.59 21.61
C ALA A 340 -5.69 -15.68 21.90
N SER A 341 -6.88 -15.27 22.33
CA SER A 341 -8.06 -16.15 22.42
C SER A 341 -8.94 -16.00 21.19
N VAL A 342 -9.49 -17.11 20.72
CA VAL A 342 -10.49 -17.16 19.64
C VAL A 342 -11.83 -17.54 20.23
N THR A 343 -12.86 -16.72 19.95
CA THR A 343 -14.23 -17.01 20.38
C THR A 343 -15.19 -16.89 19.21
N SER A 344 -16.24 -17.71 19.16
CA SER A 344 -17.35 -17.55 18.22
C SER A 344 -18.66 -17.58 19.00
N LYS A 345 -19.53 -16.62 18.71
CA LYS A 345 -20.81 -16.41 19.45
C LYS A 345 -20.61 -16.36 20.97
N GLY A 346 -19.45 -15.82 21.41
CA GLY A 346 -19.09 -15.76 22.83
C GLY A 346 -18.53 -17.07 23.44
N VAL A 347 -18.47 -18.15 22.67
CA VAL A 347 -17.93 -19.44 23.14
C VAL A 347 -16.44 -19.52 22.79
N PRO A 348 -15.53 -19.86 23.74
CA PRO A 348 -14.14 -20.10 23.45
C PRO A 348 -13.95 -21.27 22.46
N LEU A 349 -13.17 -21.04 21.40
CA LEU A 349 -12.83 -22.05 20.39
C LEU A 349 -11.38 -22.53 20.49
N ALA A 350 -10.44 -21.60 20.69
CA ALA A 350 -9.01 -21.91 20.69
C ALA A 350 -8.20 -20.81 21.40
N SER A 351 -6.96 -21.15 21.76
CA SER A 351 -5.89 -20.20 22.08
C SER A 351 -4.82 -20.30 21.00
N LEU A 352 -4.28 -19.17 20.58
CA LEU A 352 -3.26 -19.05 19.55
C LEU A 352 -1.98 -18.43 20.15
N GLY A 353 -0.82 -18.92 19.73
CA GLY A 353 0.49 -18.47 20.20
C GLY A 353 1.49 -18.26 19.04
N PRO A 354 2.77 -18.02 19.34
CA PRO A 354 3.79 -17.78 18.33
C PRO A 354 3.88 -18.92 17.30
N GLY A 355 3.83 -18.58 16.01
CA GLY A 355 3.80 -19.51 14.89
C GLY A 355 2.39 -19.87 14.41
N ASP A 356 1.35 -19.56 15.18
CA ASP A 356 -0.04 -19.67 14.74
C ASP A 356 -0.44 -18.46 13.90
N TYR A 357 -1.52 -18.65 13.13
CA TYR A 357 -2.07 -17.61 12.25
C TYR A 357 -3.60 -17.58 12.30
N PHE A 358 -4.16 -16.44 11.91
CA PHE A 358 -5.61 -16.23 11.89
C PHE A 358 -6.02 -15.20 10.82
N GLY A 359 -7.31 -15.17 10.51
CA GLY A 359 -7.89 -14.24 9.55
C GLY A 359 -7.90 -14.74 8.11
N GLU A 360 -7.39 -15.95 7.83
CA GLU A 360 -7.30 -16.55 6.50
C GLU A 360 -8.67 -16.90 5.90
N ILE A 361 -9.65 -17.32 6.72
CA ILE A 361 -10.95 -17.82 6.23
C ILE A 361 -11.64 -16.77 5.39
N ALA A 362 -11.83 -15.56 5.95
CA ALA A 362 -12.46 -14.44 5.24
C ALA A 362 -11.70 -14.00 3.99
N LEU A 363 -10.38 -14.30 3.90
CA LEU A 363 -9.57 -14.02 2.71
C LEU A 363 -9.76 -15.08 1.61
N ILE A 364 -10.12 -16.30 1.98
CA ILE A 364 -10.28 -17.42 1.06
C ILE A 364 -11.69 -17.41 0.46
N ASP A 365 -12.73 -17.26 1.29
CA ASP A 365 -14.12 -17.34 0.86
C ASP A 365 -14.77 -15.99 0.56
N GLY A 366 -14.10 -14.87 0.91
CA GLY A 366 -14.65 -13.52 0.77
C GLY A 366 -15.82 -13.21 1.70
N GLY A 367 -16.05 -14.06 2.71
CA GLY A 367 -17.12 -13.95 3.68
C GLY A 367 -16.76 -13.03 4.87
N PRO A 368 -17.70 -12.88 5.83
CA PRO A 368 -17.41 -12.18 7.07
C PRO A 368 -16.46 -12.99 7.96
N ARG A 369 -15.85 -12.32 8.94
CA ARG A 369 -15.01 -12.98 9.94
C ARG A 369 -15.78 -14.06 10.70
N SER A 370 -15.25 -15.25 10.74
CA SER A 370 -15.89 -16.44 11.34
C SER A 370 -15.80 -16.49 12.87
N ALA A 371 -14.91 -15.68 13.46
CA ALA A 371 -14.65 -15.65 14.91
C ALA A 371 -14.09 -14.31 15.35
N THR A 372 -14.18 -14.03 16.66
CA THR A 372 -13.51 -12.91 17.32
C THR A 372 -12.16 -13.39 17.85
N VAL A 373 -11.10 -12.60 17.59
CA VAL A 373 -9.73 -12.85 18.09
C VAL A 373 -9.34 -11.68 18.98
N THR A 374 -8.98 -11.97 20.23
CA THR A 374 -8.60 -10.98 21.24
C THR A 374 -7.23 -11.32 21.82
N ALA A 375 -6.33 -10.36 21.90
CA ALA A 375 -5.02 -10.50 22.51
C ALA A 375 -5.16 -10.78 24.02
N THR A 376 -4.59 -11.86 24.52
CA THR A 376 -4.57 -12.20 25.95
C THR A 376 -3.32 -11.69 26.66
N THR A 377 -2.27 -11.40 25.90
CA THR A 377 -1.04 -10.72 26.33
C THR A 377 -0.74 -9.58 25.34
N ASP A 378 0.30 -8.78 25.60
CA ASP A 378 0.86 -7.92 24.56
C ASP A 378 1.41 -8.81 23.45
N MET A 379 1.05 -8.51 22.19
CA MET A 379 1.35 -9.33 21.02
C MET A 379 2.06 -8.55 19.94
N LEU A 380 2.87 -9.26 19.15
CA LEU A 380 3.35 -8.78 17.86
C LEU A 380 2.93 -9.79 16.78
N CYS A 381 2.31 -9.31 15.72
CA CYS A 381 1.96 -10.10 14.55
C CYS A 381 2.62 -9.53 13.29
N TYR A 382 2.88 -10.40 12.32
CA TYR A 382 3.08 -9.99 10.94
C TYR A 382 1.77 -10.08 10.18
N GLY A 383 1.38 -9.00 9.51
CA GLY A 383 0.14 -8.91 8.72
C GLY A 383 0.40 -8.96 7.23
N LEU A 384 -0.51 -9.62 6.50
CA LEU A 384 -0.66 -9.56 5.06
C LEU A 384 -2.09 -9.14 4.73
N THR A 385 -2.25 -8.24 3.78
CA THR A 385 -3.58 -7.89 3.25
C THR A 385 -4.08 -9.00 2.32
N PHE A 386 -5.38 -9.00 1.99
CA PHE A 386 -5.97 -9.91 0.99
C PHE A 386 -5.18 -9.91 -0.33
N TRP A 387 -4.73 -8.74 -0.77
CA TRP A 387 -4.02 -8.52 -2.04
C TRP A 387 -2.60 -9.05 -2.05
N GLU A 388 -1.99 -9.12 -0.89
CA GLU A 388 -0.67 -9.73 -0.69
C GLU A 388 -0.81 -11.25 -0.47
N PHE A 389 -1.83 -11.66 0.29
CA PHE A 389 -2.06 -13.05 0.64
C PHE A 389 -2.55 -13.90 -0.55
N ARG A 390 -3.54 -13.42 -1.31
CA ARG A 390 -4.14 -14.18 -2.40
C ARG A 390 -3.14 -14.55 -3.51
N PRO A 391 -2.36 -13.61 -4.09
CA PRO A 391 -1.33 -13.96 -5.08
C PRO A 391 -0.24 -14.86 -4.50
N LEU A 392 0.09 -14.72 -3.20
CA LEU A 392 1.02 -15.58 -2.51
C LEU A 392 0.53 -17.04 -2.51
N VAL A 393 -0.73 -17.27 -2.17
CA VAL A 393 -1.36 -18.60 -2.16
C VAL A 393 -1.47 -19.17 -3.57
N GLU A 394 -1.92 -18.36 -4.54
CA GLU A 394 -2.09 -18.78 -5.94
C GLU A 394 -0.77 -19.19 -6.60
N ARG A 395 0.33 -18.50 -6.27
CA ARG A 395 1.67 -18.79 -6.83
C ARG A 395 2.45 -19.87 -6.08
N ASN A 396 1.98 -20.28 -4.90
CA ASN A 396 2.65 -21.25 -4.04
C ASN A 396 1.72 -22.42 -3.69
N PRO A 397 1.66 -23.47 -4.53
CA PRO A 397 0.78 -24.64 -4.31
C PRO A 397 0.98 -25.29 -2.94
N THR A 398 2.20 -25.27 -2.39
CA THR A 398 2.51 -25.81 -1.06
C THR A 398 1.74 -25.07 0.04
N ILE A 399 1.68 -23.74 -0.02
CA ILE A 399 0.90 -22.93 0.92
C ILE A 399 -0.58 -23.24 0.79
N ALA A 400 -1.11 -23.27 -0.45
CA ALA A 400 -2.50 -23.63 -0.72
C ALA A 400 -2.86 -24.99 -0.13
N TRP A 401 -1.99 -25.99 -0.33
CA TRP A 401 -2.20 -27.33 0.22
C TRP A 401 -2.21 -27.36 1.75
N LYS A 402 -1.30 -26.65 2.40
CA LYS A 402 -1.27 -26.54 3.87
C LYS A 402 -2.50 -25.82 4.43
N LEU A 403 -2.99 -24.77 3.76
CA LEU A 403 -4.24 -24.11 4.12
C LEU A 403 -5.41 -25.10 4.04
N LEU A 404 -5.53 -25.87 2.95
CA LEU A 404 -6.57 -26.90 2.80
C LEU A 404 -6.48 -27.96 3.91
N GLN A 405 -5.28 -28.41 4.27
CA GLN A 405 -5.09 -29.35 5.38
C GLN A 405 -5.51 -28.76 6.73
N ALA A 406 -5.17 -27.51 7.00
CA ALA A 406 -5.57 -26.82 8.23
C ALA A 406 -7.09 -26.65 8.31
N MET A 407 -7.74 -26.26 7.20
CA MET A 407 -9.19 -26.14 7.13
C MET A 407 -9.90 -27.49 7.31
N ALA A 408 -9.39 -28.55 6.71
CA ALA A 408 -9.92 -29.92 6.91
C ALA A 408 -9.82 -30.38 8.36
N LYS A 409 -8.71 -30.08 9.07
CA LYS A 409 -8.57 -30.37 10.50
C LYS A 409 -9.58 -29.59 11.36
N ARG A 410 -9.76 -28.30 11.09
CA ARG A 410 -10.75 -27.45 11.80
C ARG A 410 -12.19 -27.94 11.57
N LEU A 411 -12.51 -28.34 10.33
CA LEU A 411 -13.82 -28.88 9.99
C LEU A 411 -14.13 -30.17 10.76
N ARG A 412 -13.17 -31.09 10.84
CA ARG A 412 -13.32 -32.34 11.64
C ARG A 412 -13.52 -32.02 13.12
N ALA A 413 -12.69 -31.14 13.69
CA ALA A 413 -12.83 -30.73 15.08
C ALA A 413 -14.20 -30.07 15.40
N ALA A 414 -14.79 -29.38 14.43
CA ALA A 414 -16.13 -28.79 14.57
C ALA A 414 -17.29 -29.81 14.41
N GLN A 415 -17.03 -31.00 13.85
CA GLN A 415 -18.01 -32.08 13.71
C GLN A 415 -17.99 -33.02 14.89
N ASP A 416 -16.86 -33.11 15.63
CA ASP A 416 -16.66 -33.97 16.76
C ASP A 416 -17.05 -33.33 18.11
N GLY A 417 -17.46 -32.06 18.13
CA GLY A 417 -17.92 -31.29 19.30
C GLY A 417 -19.37 -30.81 19.14
#